data_4fd200ac8346851279c633df3714e5f8
#
_entry.id   4fd200ac8346851279c633df3714e5f8
#
_cell.length_a   1.000
_cell.length_b   1.000
_cell.length_c   1.000
_cell.angle_alpha   90.00
_cell.angle_beta   90.00
_cell.angle_gamma   90.00
#
_symmetry.space_group_name_H-M   'P 1'
#
loop_
_entity.id
_entity.type
_entity.pdbx_description
1 polymer ?
#
loop_
_entity_poly.entity_id
_entity_poly.type
_entity_poly.pdbx_seq_one_letter_code
_entity_poly.pdbx_strand_id
1 'polypeptide(L)'
;MLKQMIPPNWSFWADVKKPMLDTIIMSVLGTVFGCLLGLPISFYLSNNFKLNKYYMAVHRGLLSVLRTLPTMIYASLISLVIGTGTLAGTISIAIFTYTICVKMLYEQIETIDMGPYEAMESTGASRVQCMINAAYPQVRGYFWSTVLYCFETNVRSAAILGYVGAGGIGVQINTQLRWRAYANTGLILFVLVITVVVIETVSREIRKKLVQG
;
A
#
# COMPACT_ATOMS: atom_id res chain seq x y z
N MET A 1 -26.38 -12.42 -17.09
CA MET A 1 -25.36 -11.44 -16.71
C MET A 1 -23.95 -11.88 -17.09
N LEU A 2 -23.39 -12.97 -16.54
CA LEU A 2 -22.01 -13.41 -16.89
C LEU A 2 -21.82 -13.69 -18.39
N LYS A 3 -22.77 -14.33 -19.04
CA LYS A 3 -22.72 -14.56 -20.50
C LYS A 3 -22.74 -13.28 -21.35
N GLN A 4 -23.22 -12.16 -20.79
CA GLN A 4 -23.25 -10.86 -21.48
C GLN A 4 -21.97 -10.06 -21.29
N MET A 5 -21.07 -10.49 -20.38
CA MET A 5 -19.74 -9.91 -20.22
C MET A 5 -18.73 -10.50 -21.23
N ILE A 6 -19.08 -11.61 -21.85
CA ILE A 6 -18.29 -12.28 -22.88
C ILE A 6 -19.12 -12.34 -24.18
N PRO A 7 -18.68 -11.73 -25.31
CA PRO A 7 -17.38 -11.09 -25.55
C PRO A 7 -17.29 -9.65 -24.98
N PRO A 8 -16.08 -9.22 -24.56
CA PRO A 8 -15.84 -7.85 -24.10
C PRO A 8 -15.95 -6.86 -25.26
N ASN A 9 -16.46 -5.66 -24.98
CA ASN A 9 -16.57 -4.58 -25.96
C ASN A 9 -15.25 -3.83 -26.13
N TRP A 10 -14.42 -4.21 -27.11
CA TRP A 10 -13.12 -3.62 -27.37
C TRP A 10 -13.17 -2.15 -27.80
N SER A 11 -14.28 -1.67 -28.35
CA SER A 11 -14.40 -0.25 -28.71
C SER A 11 -14.40 0.68 -27.49
N PHE A 12 -14.74 0.14 -26.29
CA PHE A 12 -14.72 0.86 -25.02
C PHE A 12 -13.32 1.02 -24.41
N TRP A 13 -12.25 0.53 -25.05
CA TRP A 13 -10.88 0.59 -24.59
C TRP A 13 -10.37 2.02 -24.31
N ALA A 14 -10.78 2.99 -25.14
CA ALA A 14 -10.39 4.40 -24.96
C ALA A 14 -10.82 4.97 -23.62
N ASP A 15 -12.02 4.60 -23.14
CA ASP A 15 -12.61 5.06 -21.88
C ASP A 15 -12.03 4.35 -20.65
N VAL A 16 -11.39 3.18 -20.84
CA VAL A 16 -10.78 2.39 -19.76
C VAL A 16 -9.36 2.85 -19.43
N LYS A 17 -8.60 3.33 -20.41
CA LYS A 17 -7.17 3.68 -20.27
C LYS A 17 -6.92 4.69 -19.15
N LYS A 18 -7.63 5.82 -19.18
CA LYS A 18 -7.43 6.90 -18.20
C LYS A 18 -7.77 6.48 -16.77
N PRO A 19 -8.98 5.90 -16.49
CA PRO A 19 -9.30 5.41 -15.16
C PRO A 19 -8.34 4.33 -14.64
N MET A 20 -7.79 3.51 -15.55
CA MET A 20 -6.80 2.50 -15.17
C MET A 20 -5.47 3.13 -14.76
N LEU A 21 -4.99 4.12 -15.52
CA LEU A 21 -3.80 4.89 -15.15
C LEU A 21 -3.99 5.63 -13.83
N ASP A 22 -5.14 6.24 -13.61
CA ASP A 22 -5.48 6.91 -12.35
C ASP A 22 -5.39 5.92 -11.18
N THR A 23 -5.90 4.68 -11.35
CA THR A 23 -5.81 3.62 -10.34
C THR A 23 -4.36 3.26 -10.00
N ILE A 24 -3.51 3.12 -11.03
CA ILE A 24 -2.09 2.81 -10.84
C ILE A 24 -1.38 3.97 -10.14
N ILE A 25 -1.61 5.22 -10.58
CA ILE A 25 -1.01 6.42 -9.98
C ILE A 25 -1.42 6.56 -8.50
N MET A 26 -2.70 6.40 -8.19
CA MET A 26 -3.20 6.41 -6.81
C MET A 26 -2.50 5.35 -5.95
N SER A 27 -2.34 4.15 -6.48
CA SER A 27 -1.69 3.03 -5.78
C SER A 27 -0.20 3.29 -5.55
N VAL A 28 0.51 3.83 -6.56
CA VAL A 28 1.93 4.21 -6.43
C VAL A 28 2.10 5.32 -5.41
N LEU A 29 1.37 6.42 -5.56
CA LEU A 29 1.49 7.57 -4.65
C LEU A 29 1.10 7.19 -3.22
N GLY A 30 -0.01 6.49 -3.03
CA GLY A 30 -0.44 6.01 -1.72
C GLY A 30 0.59 5.09 -1.06
N THR A 31 1.22 4.19 -1.85
CA THR A 31 2.29 3.31 -1.35
C THR A 31 3.53 4.10 -0.97
N VAL A 32 3.98 5.00 -1.84
CA VAL A 32 5.19 5.81 -1.59
C VAL A 32 5.03 6.65 -0.33
N PHE A 33 3.94 7.41 -0.21
CA PHE A 33 3.71 8.25 0.97
C PHE A 33 3.52 7.41 2.25
N GLY A 34 2.76 6.32 2.19
CA GLY A 34 2.53 5.44 3.33
C GLY A 34 3.82 4.78 3.83
N CYS A 35 4.65 4.25 2.93
CA CYS A 35 5.90 3.58 3.29
C CYS A 35 7.00 4.58 3.69
N LEU A 36 7.09 5.74 3.03
CA LEU A 36 8.07 6.78 3.35
C LEU A 36 7.88 7.30 4.78
N LEU A 37 6.63 7.58 5.16
CA LEU A 37 6.30 7.99 6.53
C LEU A 37 6.39 6.83 7.52
N GLY A 38 6.10 5.62 7.07
CA GLY A 38 6.13 4.42 7.89
C GLY A 38 7.54 4.00 8.32
N LEU A 39 8.54 4.19 7.46
CA LEU A 39 9.91 3.75 7.72
C LEU A 39 10.51 4.35 9.01
N PRO A 40 10.58 5.67 9.21
CA PRO A 40 11.13 6.24 10.44
C PRO A 40 10.32 5.87 11.68
N ILE A 41 9.00 5.83 11.57
CA ILE A 41 8.12 5.48 12.68
C ILE A 41 8.30 4.01 13.12
N SER A 42 8.60 3.10 12.19
CA SER A 42 8.85 1.70 12.53
C SER A 42 10.09 1.52 13.42
N PHE A 43 11.16 2.30 13.20
CA PHE A 43 12.32 2.31 14.08
C PHE A 43 11.96 2.83 15.48
N TYR A 44 11.16 3.88 15.56
CA TYR A 44 10.68 4.41 16.84
C TYR A 44 9.80 3.42 17.61
N LEU A 45 9.03 2.60 16.92
CA LEU A 45 8.12 1.64 17.53
C LEU A 45 8.74 0.28 17.82
N SER A 46 9.99 0.02 17.42
CA SER A 46 10.71 -1.22 17.72
C SER A 46 11.20 -1.25 19.17
N ASN A 47 11.07 -2.40 19.83
CA ASN A 47 11.54 -2.60 21.22
C ASN A 47 13.07 -2.53 21.36
N ASN A 48 13.81 -2.70 20.26
CA ASN A 48 15.27 -2.73 20.28
C ASN A 48 15.89 -1.38 20.70
N PHE A 49 15.20 -0.27 20.50
CA PHE A 49 15.75 1.07 20.71
C PHE A 49 15.36 1.76 22.04
N LYS A 50 14.81 0.98 23.01
CA LYS A 50 14.58 1.41 24.39
C LYS A 50 13.85 2.76 24.56
N LEU A 51 12.81 3.00 23.76
CA LEU A 51 11.93 4.16 23.91
C LEU A 51 10.91 3.93 25.06
N ASN A 52 10.19 5.00 25.42
CA ASN A 52 9.18 4.93 26.48
C ASN A 52 8.12 3.87 26.14
N LYS A 53 8.01 2.83 26.98
CA LYS A 53 7.11 1.68 26.80
C LYS A 53 5.64 2.09 26.68
N TYR A 54 5.21 3.11 27.41
CA TYR A 54 3.82 3.60 27.35
C TYR A 54 3.51 4.24 26.00
N TYR A 55 4.42 5.08 25.50
CA TYR A 55 4.29 5.70 24.17
C TYR A 55 4.20 4.64 23.07
N MET A 56 5.08 3.65 23.10
CA MET A 56 5.07 2.53 22.16
C MET A 56 3.77 1.73 22.23
N ALA A 57 3.31 1.37 23.45
CA ALA A 57 2.08 0.61 23.63
C ALA A 57 0.85 1.34 23.06
N VAL A 58 0.74 2.65 23.35
CA VAL A 58 -0.36 3.48 22.84
C VAL A 58 -0.33 3.55 21.32
N HIS A 59 0.84 3.81 20.71
CA HIS A 59 0.96 3.91 19.25
C HIS A 59 0.72 2.56 18.56
N ARG A 60 1.25 1.46 19.08
CA ARG A 60 0.99 0.12 18.55
C ARG A 60 -0.49 -0.26 18.69
N GLY A 61 -1.12 0.12 19.82
CA GLY A 61 -2.56 -0.05 20.02
C GLY A 61 -3.37 0.74 18.99
N LEU A 62 -3.05 2.02 18.79
CA LEU A 62 -3.70 2.87 17.78
C LEU A 62 -3.56 2.30 16.37
N LEU A 63 -2.34 1.90 15.97
CA LEU A 63 -2.10 1.26 14.67
C LEU A 63 -2.90 -0.03 14.51
N SER A 64 -3.02 -0.83 15.59
CA SER A 64 -3.85 -2.04 15.57
C SER A 64 -5.31 -1.72 15.31
N VAL A 65 -5.87 -0.72 15.98
CA VAL A 65 -7.25 -0.26 15.77
C VAL A 65 -7.43 0.26 14.34
N LEU A 66 -6.54 1.13 13.87
CA LEU A 66 -6.61 1.65 12.50
C LEU A 66 -6.60 0.54 11.46
N ARG A 67 -5.80 -0.52 11.62
CA ARG A 67 -5.76 -1.66 10.69
C ARG A 67 -7.04 -2.50 10.66
N THR A 68 -7.87 -2.45 11.67
CA THR A 68 -9.14 -3.19 11.65
C THR A 68 -10.15 -2.58 10.69
N LEU A 69 -9.98 -1.30 10.33
CA LEU A 69 -10.87 -0.63 9.40
C LEU A 69 -10.48 -0.96 7.94
N PRO A 70 -11.43 -1.44 7.13
CA PRO A 70 -11.21 -1.60 5.69
C PRO A 70 -10.89 -0.27 4.99
N THR A 71 -10.07 -0.31 3.95
CA THR A 71 -9.71 0.88 3.15
C THR A 71 -10.90 1.66 2.62
N MET A 72 -12.03 0.99 2.35
CA MET A 72 -13.27 1.65 1.92
C MET A 72 -13.83 2.62 2.97
N ILE A 73 -13.68 2.31 4.27
CA ILE A 73 -14.14 3.21 5.35
C ILE A 73 -13.29 4.48 5.35
N TYR A 74 -11.96 4.36 5.23
CA TYR A 74 -11.08 5.52 5.08
C TYR A 74 -11.48 6.37 3.87
N ALA A 75 -11.70 5.73 2.72
CA ALA A 75 -12.08 6.41 1.51
C ALA A 75 -13.42 7.16 1.65
N SER A 76 -14.40 6.54 2.30
CA SER A 76 -15.70 7.17 2.56
C SER A 76 -15.57 8.40 3.46
N LEU A 77 -14.84 8.27 4.59
CA LEU A 77 -14.63 9.38 5.53
C LEU A 77 -13.86 10.54 4.89
N ILE A 78 -12.79 10.22 4.14
CA ILE A 78 -11.98 11.24 3.48
C ILE A 78 -12.76 11.91 2.36
N SER A 79 -13.56 11.15 1.60
CA SER A 79 -14.43 11.71 0.55
C SER A 79 -15.48 12.68 1.11
N LEU A 80 -15.96 12.49 2.33
CA LEU A 80 -16.86 13.42 3.00
C LEU A 80 -16.19 14.77 3.33
N VAL A 81 -14.89 14.76 3.60
CA VAL A 81 -14.14 15.96 4.02
C VAL A 81 -13.57 16.73 2.83
N ILE A 82 -12.95 16.00 1.89
CA ILE A 82 -12.18 16.60 0.78
C ILE A 82 -12.99 16.60 -0.53
N GLY A 83 -14.07 15.82 -0.58
CA GLY A 83 -14.81 15.54 -1.79
C GLY A 83 -14.39 14.21 -2.44
N THR A 84 -15.25 13.75 -3.37
CA THR A 84 -14.99 12.52 -4.14
C THR A 84 -13.89 12.73 -5.17
N GLY A 85 -13.09 11.71 -5.44
CA GLY A 85 -12.06 11.75 -6.48
C GLY A 85 -10.79 10.98 -6.12
N THR A 86 -9.83 11.00 -7.05
CA THR A 86 -8.56 10.26 -6.94
C THR A 86 -7.70 10.68 -5.74
N LEU A 87 -7.83 11.94 -5.31
CA LEU A 87 -7.10 12.45 -4.16
C LEU A 87 -7.57 11.77 -2.86
N ALA A 88 -8.89 11.65 -2.66
CA ALA A 88 -9.45 10.95 -1.50
C ALA A 88 -9.03 9.48 -1.48
N GLY A 89 -9.01 8.81 -2.63
CA GLY A 89 -8.53 7.45 -2.76
C GLY A 89 -7.04 7.32 -2.45
N THR A 90 -6.20 8.22 -2.95
CA THR A 90 -4.75 8.23 -2.68
C THR A 90 -4.44 8.38 -1.19
N ILE A 91 -5.09 9.32 -0.51
CA ILE A 91 -4.89 9.54 0.94
C ILE A 91 -5.35 8.31 1.73
N SER A 92 -6.48 7.71 1.36
CA SER A 92 -7.00 6.50 2.02
C SER A 92 -6.02 5.33 1.90
N ILE A 93 -5.47 5.12 0.71
CA ILE A 93 -4.45 4.11 0.46
C ILE A 93 -3.18 4.43 1.25
N ALA A 94 -2.74 5.69 1.30
CA ALA A 94 -1.54 6.10 2.04
C ALA A 94 -1.67 5.82 3.54
N ILE A 95 -2.80 6.16 4.16
CA ILE A 95 -3.06 5.89 5.59
C ILE A 95 -3.06 4.39 5.85
N PHE A 96 -3.77 3.61 5.04
CA PHE A 96 -3.82 2.17 5.21
C PHE A 96 -2.45 1.51 5.02
N THR A 97 -1.72 1.92 3.98
CA THR A 97 -0.36 1.44 3.71
C THR A 97 0.60 1.79 4.85
N TYR A 98 0.51 3.01 5.38
CA TYR A 98 1.29 3.43 6.55
C TYR A 98 1.11 2.46 7.73
N THR A 99 -0.14 2.10 8.06
CA THR A 99 -0.41 1.21 9.19
C THR A 99 0.14 -0.20 8.99
N ILE A 100 0.06 -0.73 7.76
CA ILE A 100 0.63 -2.05 7.41
C ILE A 100 2.15 -2.00 7.42
N CYS A 101 2.73 -1.01 6.73
CA CYS A 101 4.17 -0.86 6.58
C CYS A 101 4.86 -0.73 7.94
N VAL A 102 4.35 0.16 8.81
CA VAL A 102 4.90 0.34 10.17
C VAL A 102 4.88 -0.96 10.95
N LYS A 103 3.76 -1.68 10.92
CA LYS A 103 3.64 -2.94 11.65
C LYS A 103 4.63 -4.00 11.15
N MET A 104 4.65 -4.25 9.84
CA MET A 104 5.54 -5.25 9.26
C MET A 104 7.01 -4.91 9.52
N LEU A 105 7.36 -3.62 9.45
CA LEU A 105 8.75 -3.21 9.62
C LEU A 105 9.20 -3.24 11.08
N TYR A 106 8.41 -2.75 12.05
CA TYR A 106 8.90 -2.79 13.44
C TYR A 106 9.03 -4.24 13.94
N GLU A 107 8.16 -5.17 13.51
CA GLU A 107 8.29 -6.58 13.81
C GLU A 107 9.58 -7.17 13.21
N GLN A 108 9.92 -6.79 11.99
CA GLN A 108 11.18 -7.20 11.35
C GLN A 108 12.41 -6.56 12.03
N ILE A 109 12.34 -5.28 12.39
CA ILE A 109 13.44 -4.59 13.09
C ILE A 109 13.71 -5.24 14.46
N GLU A 110 12.72 -5.82 15.11
CA GLU A 110 12.89 -6.53 16.39
C GLU A 110 13.68 -7.85 16.26
N THR A 111 13.84 -8.37 15.04
CA THR A 111 14.54 -9.63 14.77
C THR A 111 15.99 -9.45 14.28
N ILE A 112 16.46 -8.21 14.08
CA ILE A 112 17.83 -7.96 13.59
C ILE A 112 18.88 -8.25 14.65
N ASP A 113 20.11 -8.49 14.18
CA ASP A 113 21.28 -8.55 15.06
C ASP A 113 21.63 -7.15 15.57
N MET A 114 21.66 -7.00 16.89
CA MET A 114 21.99 -5.73 17.55
C MET A 114 23.49 -5.51 17.74
N GLY A 115 24.32 -6.51 17.52
CA GLY A 115 25.78 -6.42 17.66
C GLY A 115 26.41 -5.26 16.88
N PRO A 116 26.13 -5.11 15.57
CA PRO A 116 26.64 -3.97 14.79
C PRO A 116 26.15 -2.61 15.30
N TYR A 117 24.89 -2.55 15.82
CA TYR A 117 24.35 -1.32 16.40
C TYR A 117 25.09 -0.96 17.69
N GLU A 118 25.28 -1.90 18.60
CA GLU A 118 25.97 -1.70 19.89
C GLU A 118 27.47 -1.36 19.67
N ALA A 119 28.12 -1.98 18.69
CA ALA A 119 29.49 -1.66 18.31
C ALA A 119 29.62 -0.21 17.85
N MET A 120 28.71 0.29 17.03
CA MET A 120 28.69 1.70 16.62
C MET A 120 28.36 2.65 17.78
N GLU A 121 27.42 2.30 18.64
CA GLU A 121 27.06 3.10 19.83
C GLU A 121 28.26 3.24 20.77
N SER A 122 29.08 2.20 20.95
CA SER A 122 30.29 2.21 21.77
C SER A 122 31.40 3.12 21.25
N THR A 123 31.41 3.43 19.93
CA THR A 123 32.34 4.42 19.32
C THR A 123 31.86 5.86 19.46
N GLY A 124 30.70 6.10 20.11
CA GLY A 124 30.14 7.44 20.30
C GLY A 124 29.24 7.91 19.15
N ALA A 125 28.83 7.04 18.23
CA ALA A 125 27.90 7.38 17.17
C ALA A 125 26.51 7.71 17.75
N SER A 126 25.84 8.70 17.14
CA SER A 126 24.47 9.05 17.53
C SER A 126 23.48 7.91 17.18
N ARG A 127 22.37 7.84 17.91
CA ARG A 127 21.31 6.81 17.66
C ARG A 127 20.85 6.79 16.20
N VAL A 128 20.70 7.96 15.57
CA VAL A 128 20.29 8.06 14.16
C VAL A 128 21.37 7.47 13.24
N GLN A 129 22.65 7.73 13.50
CA GLN A 129 23.75 7.13 12.75
C GLN A 129 23.77 5.62 12.88
N CYS A 130 23.58 5.08 14.09
CA CYS A 130 23.51 3.65 14.34
C CYS A 130 22.29 3.03 13.63
N MET A 131 21.11 3.69 13.65
CA MET A 131 19.92 3.24 12.92
C MET A 131 20.15 3.18 11.41
N ILE A 132 20.75 4.22 10.82
CA ILE A 132 20.95 4.30 9.36
C ILE A 132 22.05 3.32 8.90
N ASN A 133 23.16 3.21 9.63
CA ASN A 133 24.35 2.50 9.15
C ASN A 133 24.45 1.05 9.65
N ALA A 134 23.82 0.70 10.78
CA ALA A 134 23.86 -0.64 11.34
C ALA A 134 22.52 -1.38 11.25
N ALA A 135 21.41 -0.73 11.59
CA ALA A 135 20.10 -1.40 11.61
C ALA A 135 19.41 -1.42 10.23
N TYR A 136 19.34 -0.26 9.53
CA TYR A 136 18.65 -0.16 8.24
C TYR A 136 19.22 -1.10 7.16
N PRO A 137 20.54 -1.29 7.00
CA PRO A 137 21.08 -2.23 6.01
C PRO A 137 20.57 -3.66 6.18
N GLN A 138 20.31 -4.10 7.41
CA GLN A 138 19.79 -5.43 7.70
C GLN A 138 18.32 -5.60 7.30
N VAL A 139 17.53 -4.52 7.31
CA VAL A 139 16.09 -4.56 6.99
C VAL A 139 15.75 -4.01 5.61
N ARG A 140 16.71 -3.45 4.87
CA ARG A 140 16.45 -2.78 3.58
C ARG A 140 15.79 -3.71 2.55
N GLY A 141 16.21 -4.95 2.47
CA GLY A 141 15.63 -5.95 1.55
C GLY A 141 14.17 -6.23 1.90
N TYR A 142 13.88 -6.40 3.19
CA TYR A 142 12.53 -6.58 3.68
C TYR A 142 11.67 -5.32 3.49
N PHE A 143 12.22 -4.13 3.70
CA PHE A 143 11.53 -2.85 3.45
C PHE A 143 11.04 -2.76 2.00
N TRP A 144 11.92 -2.95 1.03
CA TRP A 144 11.55 -2.90 -0.38
C TRP A 144 10.57 -4.01 -0.78
N SER A 145 10.72 -5.21 -0.18
CA SER A 145 9.75 -6.29 -0.33
C SER A 145 8.36 -5.89 0.19
N THR A 146 8.32 -5.20 1.33
CA THR A 146 7.07 -4.67 1.91
C THR A 146 6.45 -3.58 1.04
N VAL A 147 7.25 -2.68 0.47
CA VAL A 147 6.78 -1.64 -0.47
C VAL A 147 6.09 -2.28 -1.68
N LEU A 148 6.72 -3.28 -2.29
CA LEU A 148 6.15 -4.00 -3.44
C LEU A 148 4.87 -4.76 -3.06
N TYR A 149 4.83 -5.39 -1.90
CA TYR A 149 3.64 -6.06 -1.38
C TYR A 149 2.48 -5.07 -1.17
N CYS A 150 2.76 -3.93 -0.56
CA CYS A 150 1.76 -2.88 -0.36
C CYS A 150 1.25 -2.35 -1.70
N PHE A 151 2.13 -2.07 -2.65
CA PHE A 151 1.75 -1.60 -3.98
C PHE A 151 0.81 -2.58 -4.69
N GLU A 152 1.16 -3.87 -4.72
CA GLU A 152 0.34 -4.93 -5.32
C GLU A 152 -1.05 -5.00 -4.67
N THR A 153 -1.12 -4.94 -3.34
CA THR A 153 -2.37 -4.96 -2.59
C THR A 153 -3.19 -3.69 -2.83
N ASN A 154 -2.54 -2.54 -2.95
CA ASN A 154 -3.18 -1.25 -3.18
C ASN A 154 -3.82 -1.15 -4.56
N VAL A 155 -3.24 -1.73 -5.62
CA VAL A 155 -3.85 -1.76 -6.95
C VAL A 155 -5.19 -2.52 -6.92
N ARG A 156 -5.25 -3.64 -6.20
CA ARG A 156 -6.50 -4.38 -6.00
C ARG A 156 -7.53 -3.60 -5.19
N SER A 157 -7.08 -2.97 -4.10
CA SER A 157 -7.94 -2.16 -3.23
C SER A 157 -8.48 -0.93 -3.95
N ALA A 158 -7.67 -0.25 -4.76
CA ALA A 158 -8.07 0.94 -5.52
C ALA A 158 -9.25 0.68 -6.48
N ALA A 159 -9.31 -0.54 -7.05
CA ALA A 159 -10.45 -0.94 -7.88
C ALA A 159 -11.77 -0.98 -7.08
N ILE A 160 -11.73 -1.29 -5.79
CA ILE A 160 -12.91 -1.34 -4.93
C ILE A 160 -13.28 0.06 -4.42
N LEU A 161 -12.30 0.94 -4.20
CA LEU A 161 -12.53 2.30 -3.69
C LEU A 161 -13.42 3.17 -4.60
N GLY A 162 -13.50 2.84 -5.86
CA GLY A 162 -14.41 3.51 -6.79
C GLY A 162 -15.89 3.41 -6.43
N TYR A 163 -16.32 2.38 -5.67
CA TYR A 163 -17.70 2.26 -5.20
C TYR A 163 -18.08 3.39 -4.22
N VAL A 164 -17.12 3.94 -3.50
CA VAL A 164 -17.32 5.07 -2.58
C VAL A 164 -16.90 6.41 -3.19
N GLY A 165 -16.76 6.45 -4.52
CA GLY A 165 -16.44 7.69 -5.24
C GLY A 165 -14.97 8.13 -5.13
N ALA A 166 -14.06 7.26 -4.71
CA ALA A 166 -12.64 7.58 -4.54
C ALA A 166 -11.83 7.54 -5.86
N GLY A 167 -12.49 7.61 -7.01
CA GLY A 167 -11.83 7.69 -8.32
C GLY A 167 -11.38 6.35 -8.89
N GLY A 168 -10.61 6.42 -9.97
CA GLY A 168 -10.00 5.26 -10.62
C GLY A 168 -10.97 4.35 -11.36
N ILE A 169 -10.48 3.14 -11.70
CA ILE A 169 -11.20 2.15 -12.51
C ILE A 169 -12.50 1.67 -11.85
N GLY A 170 -12.56 1.69 -10.51
CA GLY A 170 -13.74 1.25 -9.76
C GLY A 170 -14.97 2.12 -9.98
N VAL A 171 -14.81 3.42 -10.21
CA VAL A 171 -15.93 4.32 -10.59
C VAL A 171 -16.51 3.89 -11.93
N GLN A 172 -15.65 3.54 -12.89
CA GLN A 172 -16.06 3.07 -14.21
C GLN A 172 -16.82 1.73 -14.11
N ILE A 173 -16.32 0.78 -13.30
CA ILE A 173 -17.03 -0.48 -13.04
C ILE A 173 -18.44 -0.21 -12.52
N ASN A 174 -18.55 0.63 -11.47
CA ASN A 174 -19.84 0.95 -10.84
C ASN A 174 -20.79 1.62 -11.83
N THR A 175 -20.30 2.57 -12.64
CA THR A 175 -21.08 3.27 -13.67
C THR A 175 -21.62 2.31 -14.72
N GLN A 176 -20.78 1.44 -15.30
CA GLN A 176 -21.20 0.50 -16.33
C GLN A 176 -22.17 -0.56 -15.78
N LEU A 177 -21.99 -0.99 -14.52
CA LEU A 177 -22.93 -1.90 -13.84
C LEU A 177 -24.32 -1.26 -13.65
N ARG A 178 -24.35 0.01 -13.23
CA ARG A 178 -25.63 0.78 -13.08
C ARG A 178 -26.36 0.91 -14.40
N TRP A 179 -25.64 1.14 -15.49
CA TRP A 179 -26.21 1.23 -16.83
C TRP A 179 -26.48 -0.13 -17.49
N ARG A 180 -26.21 -1.24 -16.78
CA ARG A 180 -26.35 -2.63 -17.28
C ARG A 180 -25.54 -2.90 -18.57
N ALA A 181 -24.48 -2.14 -18.79
CA ALA A 181 -23.58 -2.29 -19.94
C ALA A 181 -22.56 -3.42 -19.65
N TYR A 182 -23.03 -4.65 -19.60
CA TYR A 182 -22.24 -5.80 -19.14
C TYR A 182 -21.03 -6.09 -20.03
N ALA A 183 -21.13 -5.88 -21.35
CA ALA A 183 -19.99 -6.07 -22.25
C ALA A 183 -18.82 -5.09 -21.98
N ASN A 184 -19.14 -3.83 -21.61
CA ASN A 184 -18.15 -2.84 -21.18
C ASN A 184 -17.54 -3.22 -19.83
N THR A 185 -18.38 -3.65 -18.87
CA THR A 185 -17.91 -4.15 -17.58
C THR A 185 -16.98 -5.35 -17.74
N GLY A 186 -17.28 -6.25 -18.69
CA GLY A 186 -16.42 -7.39 -19.03
C GLY A 186 -15.03 -6.95 -19.49
N LEU A 187 -14.93 -5.94 -20.35
CA LEU A 187 -13.65 -5.37 -20.76
C LEU A 187 -12.86 -4.78 -19.57
N ILE A 188 -13.54 -3.99 -18.73
CA ILE A 188 -12.89 -3.35 -17.57
C ILE A 188 -12.31 -4.40 -16.63
N LEU A 189 -13.09 -5.45 -16.30
CA LEU A 189 -12.63 -6.54 -15.44
C LEU A 189 -11.46 -7.31 -16.07
N PHE A 190 -11.52 -7.57 -17.38
CA PHE A 190 -10.45 -8.25 -18.11
C PHE A 190 -9.13 -7.45 -18.03
N VAL A 191 -9.18 -6.14 -18.29
CA VAL A 191 -8.02 -5.24 -18.20
C VAL A 191 -7.48 -5.20 -16.77
N LEU A 192 -8.37 -5.08 -15.78
CA LEU A 192 -7.99 -5.08 -14.37
C LEU A 192 -7.25 -6.37 -13.99
N VAL A 193 -7.79 -7.54 -14.34
CA VAL A 193 -7.18 -8.83 -14.03
C VAL A 193 -5.79 -8.94 -14.68
N ILE A 194 -5.66 -8.60 -15.96
CA ILE A 194 -4.35 -8.62 -16.63
C ILE A 194 -3.36 -7.70 -15.94
N THR A 195 -3.77 -6.47 -15.63
CA THR A 195 -2.89 -5.51 -14.95
C THR A 195 -2.44 -6.01 -13.58
N VAL A 196 -3.35 -6.57 -12.77
CA VAL A 196 -3.00 -7.13 -11.46
C VAL A 196 -2.05 -8.31 -11.61
N VAL A 197 -2.30 -9.24 -12.54
CA VAL A 197 -1.42 -10.40 -12.78
C VAL A 197 -0.03 -9.98 -13.23
N VAL A 198 0.08 -8.98 -14.11
CA VAL A 198 1.38 -8.44 -14.54
C VAL A 198 2.13 -7.82 -13.37
N ILE A 199 1.47 -6.95 -12.60
CA ILE A 199 2.07 -6.30 -11.43
C ILE A 199 2.51 -7.34 -10.40
N GLU A 200 1.67 -8.33 -10.09
CA GLU A 200 1.99 -9.42 -9.14
C GLU A 200 3.21 -10.21 -9.60
N THR A 201 3.24 -10.59 -10.89
CA THR A 201 4.34 -11.37 -11.45
C THR A 201 5.66 -10.61 -11.39
N VAL A 202 5.67 -9.35 -11.81
CA VAL A 202 6.86 -8.49 -11.77
C VAL A 202 7.31 -8.25 -10.31
N SER A 203 6.38 -7.90 -9.43
CA SER A 203 6.68 -7.67 -8.00
C SER A 203 7.24 -8.92 -7.34
N ARG A 204 6.71 -10.10 -7.64
CA ARG A 204 7.19 -11.37 -7.10
C ARG A 204 8.63 -11.67 -7.52
N GLU A 205 8.98 -11.46 -8.79
CA GLU A 205 10.35 -11.68 -9.26
C GLU A 205 11.36 -10.69 -8.65
N ILE A 206 10.96 -9.42 -8.49
CA ILE A 206 11.80 -8.42 -7.82
C ILE A 206 11.98 -8.78 -6.35
N ARG A 207 10.91 -9.17 -5.64
CA ARG A 207 10.99 -9.57 -4.21
C ARG A 207 11.93 -10.75 -3.99
N LYS A 208 11.92 -11.77 -4.86
CA LYS A 208 12.85 -12.89 -4.76
C LYS A 208 14.31 -12.43 -4.76
N LYS A 209 14.67 -11.51 -5.66
CA LYS A 209 16.03 -10.97 -5.75
C LYS A 209 16.41 -10.11 -4.54
N LEU A 210 15.46 -9.37 -3.96
CA LEU A 210 15.71 -8.50 -2.80
C LEU A 210 15.92 -9.26 -1.48
N VAL A 211 15.36 -10.46 -1.36
CA VAL A 211 15.47 -11.29 -0.14
C VAL A 211 16.66 -12.24 -0.22
N GLN A 212 17.13 -12.58 -1.43
CA GLN A 212 18.26 -13.50 -1.63
C GLN A 212 19.64 -12.82 -1.69
N GLY A 213 19.69 -11.51 -1.81
CA GLY A 213 20.91 -10.68 -1.81
C GLY A 213 21.02 -9.84 -0.56
#